data_992931db6c669d61cb01e6e62783033c
#
_entry.id   992931db6c669d61cb01e6e62783033c
#
_cell.length_a   1.000
_cell.length_b   1.000
_cell.length_c   1.000
_cell.angle_alpha   90.00
_cell.angle_beta   90.00
_cell.angle_gamma   90.00
#
_symmetry.space_group_name_H-M   'P 1'
#
loop_
_entity.id
_entity.type
_entity.pdbx_description
1 polymer ?
#
loop_
_entity_poly.entity_id
_entity_poly.type
_entity_poly.pdbx_seq_one_letter_code
_entity_poly.pdbx_strand_id
1 'polypeptide(L)' 'MPINVAVAETLRELRQKKGVSQEKLAEAIDSHQVYISEIENGKKIPSLSVIYKTAQFFNLSLTDFAALIEEKL' A
#
# COMPACT_ATOMS: atom_id res chain seq x y z
N MET A 1 -11.26 12.63 2.07
CA MET A 1 -10.19 12.32 1.10
C MET A 1 -10.66 11.20 0.17
N PRO A 2 -10.40 11.27 -1.15
CA PRO A 2 -10.77 10.18 -2.07
C PRO A 2 -10.04 8.89 -1.69
N ILE A 3 -10.65 7.75 -1.97
CA ILE A 3 -10.09 6.47 -1.55
C ILE A 3 -8.72 6.18 -2.19
N ASN A 4 -8.53 6.57 -3.44
CA ASN A 4 -7.24 6.36 -4.11
C ASN A 4 -6.12 7.14 -3.42
N VAL A 5 -6.42 8.34 -2.92
CA VAL A 5 -5.44 9.16 -2.19
C VAL A 5 -5.20 8.58 -0.80
N ALA A 6 -6.25 8.12 -0.13
CA ALA A 6 -6.13 7.49 1.18
C ALA A 6 -5.26 6.24 1.11
N VAL A 7 -5.45 5.41 0.09
CA VAL A 7 -4.62 4.22 -0.14
C VAL A 7 -3.17 4.62 -0.41
N ALA A 8 -2.97 5.62 -1.28
CA ALA A 8 -1.65 6.11 -1.63
C ALA A 8 -0.85 6.55 -0.40
N GLU A 9 -1.48 7.37 0.44
CA GLU A 9 -0.82 7.88 1.65
C GLU A 9 -0.54 6.80 2.66
N THR A 10 -1.50 5.90 2.86
CA THR A 10 -1.33 4.80 3.80
C THR A 10 -0.15 3.92 3.38
N LEU A 11 -0.08 3.56 2.12
CA LEU A 11 1.00 2.72 1.61
C LEU A 11 2.36 3.41 1.76
N ARG A 12 2.43 4.67 1.37
CA ARG A 12 3.67 5.44 1.48
C ARG A 12 4.14 5.56 2.92
N GLU A 13 3.24 5.87 3.85
CA GLU A 13 3.57 6.01 5.26
C GLU A 13 4.10 4.71 5.85
N LEU A 14 3.44 3.59 5.56
CA LEU A 14 3.88 2.29 6.04
C LEU A 14 5.25 1.93 5.48
N ARG A 15 5.45 2.20 4.19
CA ARG A 15 6.71 1.90 3.53
C ARG A 15 7.86 2.73 4.11
N GLN A 16 7.64 4.03 4.27
CA GLN A 16 8.64 4.94 4.82
C GLN A 16 8.95 4.61 6.29
N LYS A 17 7.92 4.27 7.06
CA LYS A 17 8.08 3.90 8.45
C LYS A 17 8.93 2.63 8.59
N LYS A 18 8.75 1.67 7.69
CA LYS A 18 9.56 0.45 7.68
C LYS A 18 10.94 0.67 7.06
N GLY A 19 11.13 1.77 6.35
CA GLY A 19 12.40 2.12 5.72
C GLY A 19 12.70 1.29 4.47
N VAL A 20 11.67 0.92 3.70
CA VAL A 20 11.86 0.13 2.49
C VAL A 20 11.53 0.95 1.25
N SER A 21 12.20 0.63 0.13
CA SER A 21 11.98 1.29 -1.15
C SER A 21 10.71 0.74 -1.82
N GLN A 22 10.23 1.48 -2.82
CA GLN A 22 9.14 0.99 -3.66
C GLN A 22 9.52 -0.32 -4.35
N GLU A 23 10.77 -0.39 -4.81
CA GLU A 23 11.29 -1.58 -5.48
C GLU A 23 11.29 -2.79 -4.54
N LYS A 24 11.72 -2.60 -3.30
CA LYS A 24 11.75 -3.66 -2.31
C LYS A 24 10.33 -4.17 -1.99
N LEU A 25 9.38 -3.25 -1.82
CA LEU A 25 8.00 -3.63 -1.58
C LEU A 25 7.44 -4.41 -2.78
N ALA A 26 7.68 -3.92 -3.99
CA ALA A 26 7.20 -4.58 -5.21
C ALA A 26 7.72 -6.02 -5.29
N GLU A 27 9.01 -6.20 -5.02
CA GLU A 27 9.63 -7.53 -5.01
C GLU A 27 8.96 -8.44 -3.99
N ALA A 28 8.69 -7.93 -2.80
CA ALA A 28 8.10 -8.70 -1.71
C ALA A 28 6.68 -9.19 -2.01
N ILE A 29 5.94 -8.45 -2.82
CA ILE A 29 4.56 -8.80 -3.18
C ILE A 29 4.45 -9.34 -4.60
N ASP A 30 5.58 -9.70 -5.20
CA ASP A 30 5.65 -10.27 -6.56
C ASP A 30 5.03 -9.34 -7.60
N SER A 31 5.43 -8.09 -7.57
CA SER A 31 4.92 -7.05 -8.46
C SER A 31 6.09 -6.24 -9.04
N HIS A 32 5.79 -5.08 -9.61
CA HIS A 32 6.77 -4.19 -10.22
C HIS A 32 6.77 -2.83 -9.55
N GLN A 33 7.95 -2.19 -9.51
CA GLN A 33 8.11 -0.89 -8.87
C GLN A 33 7.21 0.19 -9.50
N VAL A 34 7.00 0.14 -10.82
CA VAL A 34 6.11 1.08 -11.51
C VAL A 34 4.68 1.00 -10.96
N TYR A 35 4.20 -0.22 -10.69
CA TYR A 35 2.87 -0.42 -10.13
C TYR A 35 2.75 0.21 -8.74
N ILE A 36 3.76 -0.02 -7.89
CA ILE A 36 3.77 0.59 -6.55
C ILE A 36 3.77 2.11 -6.65
N SER A 37 4.58 2.66 -7.57
CA SER A 37 4.63 4.09 -7.82
C SER A 37 3.26 4.65 -8.23
N GLU A 38 2.56 3.95 -9.11
CA GLU A 38 1.23 4.37 -9.56
C GLU A 38 0.23 4.37 -8.42
N ILE A 39 0.29 3.38 -7.54
CA ILE A 39 -0.58 3.34 -6.35
C ILE A 39 -0.27 4.53 -5.44
N GLU A 40 1.01 4.77 -5.19
CA GLU A 40 1.43 5.86 -4.29
C GLU A 40 1.18 7.25 -4.86
N ASN A 41 0.98 7.35 -6.16
CA ASN A 41 0.60 8.60 -6.81
C ASN A 41 -0.91 8.74 -7.00
N GLY A 42 -1.69 7.80 -6.49
CA GLY A 42 -3.14 7.84 -6.58
C GLY A 42 -3.69 7.52 -7.96
N LYS A 43 -2.86 7.01 -8.86
CA LYS A 43 -3.26 6.71 -10.24
C LYS A 43 -3.93 5.36 -10.40
N LYS A 44 -3.67 4.45 -9.47
CA LYS A 44 -4.26 3.11 -9.47
C LYS A 44 -4.68 2.70 -8.08
N ILE A 45 -5.76 1.94 -8.01
CA ILE A 45 -6.21 1.32 -6.77
C ILE A 45 -5.81 -0.15 -6.87
N PRO A 46 -5.06 -0.69 -5.88
CA PRO A 46 -4.64 -2.08 -5.93
C PRO A 46 -5.82 -3.03 -5.76
N SER A 47 -5.69 -4.22 -6.33
CA SER A 47 -6.67 -5.28 -6.10
C SER A 47 -6.67 -5.70 -4.64
N LEU A 48 -7.73 -6.38 -4.22
CA LEU A 48 -7.81 -6.87 -2.84
C LEU A 48 -6.68 -7.85 -2.53
N SER A 49 -6.27 -8.67 -3.50
CA SER A 49 -5.17 -9.61 -3.28
C SER A 49 -3.84 -8.88 -3.06
N VAL A 50 -3.60 -7.79 -3.78
CA VAL A 50 -2.40 -6.97 -3.59
C VAL A 50 -2.43 -6.29 -2.22
N ILE A 51 -3.60 -5.79 -1.81
CA ILE A 51 -3.77 -5.20 -0.48
C ILE A 51 -3.45 -6.22 0.59
N TYR A 52 -3.93 -7.45 0.45
CA TYR A 52 -3.67 -8.52 1.41
C TYR A 52 -2.18 -8.84 1.50
N LYS A 53 -1.50 -9.00 0.36
CA LYS A 53 -0.05 -9.27 0.34
C LYS A 53 0.73 -8.13 0.97
N THR A 54 0.33 -6.89 0.68
CA THR A 54 0.97 -5.70 1.22
C THR A 54 0.78 -5.64 2.75
N ALA A 55 -0.43 -5.91 3.22
CA ALA A 55 -0.69 -5.95 4.66
C ALA A 55 0.20 -6.99 5.34
N GLN A 56 0.31 -8.18 4.77
CA GLN A 56 1.18 -9.23 5.31
C GLN A 56 2.64 -8.78 5.38
N PHE A 57 3.11 -8.09 4.34
CA PHE A 57 4.48 -7.58 4.33
C PHE A 57 4.73 -6.63 5.51
N PHE A 58 3.73 -5.86 5.90
CA PHE A 58 3.83 -4.93 7.01
C PHE A 58 3.36 -5.53 8.34
N ASN A 59 3.14 -6.85 8.40
CA ASN A 59 2.66 -7.56 9.59
C ASN A 59 1.31 -7.05 10.09
N LEU A 60 0.45 -6.69 9.17
CA LEU A 60 -0.91 -6.24 9.46
C LEU A 60 -1.91 -7.25 8.93
N SER A 61 -3.06 -7.35 9.60
CA SER A 61 -4.19 -8.07 9.04
C SER A 61 -4.82 -7.22 7.94
N LEU A 62 -5.64 -7.84 7.11
CA LEU A 62 -6.40 -7.10 6.10
C LEU A 62 -7.30 -6.06 6.78
N THR A 63 -7.90 -6.43 7.91
CA THR A 63 -8.74 -5.51 8.70
C THR A 63 -7.95 -4.30 9.18
N ASP A 64 -6.75 -4.53 9.72
CA ASP A 64 -5.90 -3.44 10.22
C ASP A 64 -5.49 -2.49 9.10
N PHE A 65 -5.14 -3.05 7.94
CA PHE A 65 -4.75 -2.23 6.79
C PHE A 65 -5.92 -1.38 6.32
N ALA A 66 -7.10 -2.00 6.21
CA ALA A 66 -8.31 -1.30 5.81
C ALA A 66 -8.67 -0.19 6.80
N ALA A 67 -8.48 -0.44 8.09
CA ALA A 67 -8.75 0.57 9.13
C ALA A 67 -7.84 1.79 8.96
N LEU A 68 -6.57 1.58 8.63
CA LEU A 68 -5.64 2.70 8.38
C LEU A 68 -6.09 3.53 7.18
N ILE A 69 -6.58 2.89 6.14
CA ILE A 69 -7.12 3.60 4.97
C ILE A 69 -8.37 4.38 5.38
N GLU A 70 -9.25 3.74 6.12
CA GLU A 70 -10.52 4.34 6.54
C GLU A 70 -10.33 5.58 7.40
N GLU A 71 -9.29 5.59 8.24
CA GLU A 71 -8.97 6.76 9.06
C GLU A 71 -8.71 8.02 8.24
N LYS A 72 -8.31 7.85 6.99
CA LYS A 72 -7.99 8.98 6.10
C LYS A 72 -9.18 9.39 5.23
N LEU A 73 -10.24 8.61 5.22
CA LEU A 73 -11.42 8.93 4.44
C LEU A 73 -12.26 10.00 5.11
#